data_5ffc402e3d689c3021884150d166ce0b
#
_entry.id   5ffc402e3d689c3021884150d166ce0b
#
_cell.length_a   1.000
_cell.length_b   1.000
_cell.length_c   1.000
_cell.angle_alpha   90.00
_cell.angle_beta   90.00
_cell.angle_gamma   90.00
#
_symmetry.space_group_name_H-M   'P 1'
#
loop_
_entity.id
_entity.type
_entity.pdbx_description
1 polymer ?
#
loop_
_entity_poly.entity_id
_entity_poly.type
_entity_poly.pdbx_seq_one_letter_code
_entity_poly.pdbx_strand_id
1 'polypeptide(L)'
;MRASGQSWRSRHDPWKAAFFGVAAAALIVGVAWALLGSSLLVVRSVRISGSQAIPAGKVLAAADIKLGTPLIRVDTSAVARRVEQVTQVQSARVTKSWPDTIVIWTKQRTAVFAVPAHPGYDLIDPYGVVLGWSASRPAGLVVLKNPAAAAVRLRGNVSVLAAGTVVQGLPPWLRGQVTAVRASGPLQIILILRGGRVVAWGGTGRAAAKAAEMALLLRTHARFYDVSDPQTAVTSTDIPGSGIPGSGRPGRGTGRGQGTGHGTGAGHGASG
;
A
#
# COMPACT_ATOMS: atom_id res chain seq x y z
N MET A 1 1.49 75.81 46.84
CA MET A 1 1.92 75.53 45.47
C MET A 1 1.20 74.26 45.00
N ARG A 2 0.15 74.39 44.20
CA ARG A 2 -0.61 73.28 43.62
C ARG A 2 -0.21 73.20 42.15
N ALA A 3 0.48 72.12 41.76
CA ALA A 3 0.78 71.78 40.36
C ALA A 3 -0.45 71.15 39.75
N SER A 4 -1.07 71.88 38.81
CA SER A 4 -2.19 71.37 38.00
C SER A 4 -1.62 70.47 36.87
N GLY A 5 -1.78 69.17 37.03
CA GLY A 5 -1.50 68.19 35.98
C GLY A 5 -2.53 68.34 34.84
N GLN A 6 -2.12 68.90 33.72
CA GLN A 6 -2.91 68.96 32.49
C GLN A 6 -2.86 67.57 31.83
N SER A 7 -3.95 66.82 31.98
CA SER A 7 -4.17 65.58 31.25
C SER A 7 -4.49 65.94 29.78
N TRP A 8 -3.54 65.74 28.90
CA TRP A 8 -3.76 65.74 27.44
C TRP A 8 -4.62 64.56 27.05
N ARG A 9 -5.93 64.69 27.16
CA ARG A 9 -6.86 63.76 26.51
C ARG A 9 -6.86 64.09 25.02
N SER A 10 -6.10 63.34 24.22
CA SER A 10 -6.21 63.34 22.76
C SER A 10 -7.64 62.94 22.39
N ARG A 11 -8.47 63.94 22.04
CA ARG A 11 -9.78 63.69 21.43
C ARG A 11 -9.54 63.05 20.10
N HIS A 12 -9.58 61.71 20.03
CA HIS A 12 -9.67 61.00 18.75
C HIS A 12 -11.06 61.30 18.20
N ASP A 13 -11.12 62.18 17.21
CA ASP A 13 -12.36 62.51 16.50
C ASP A 13 -12.89 61.18 15.90
N PRO A 14 -14.02 60.65 16.41
CA PRO A 14 -14.51 59.33 15.97
C PRO A 14 -14.83 59.34 14.46
N TRP A 15 -15.15 60.49 13.92
CA TRP A 15 -15.38 60.67 12.50
C TRP A 15 -14.13 60.44 11.65
N LYS A 16 -12.98 60.92 12.07
CA LYS A 16 -11.69 60.68 11.38
C LYS A 16 -11.31 59.21 11.44
N ALA A 17 -11.46 58.59 12.61
CA ALA A 17 -11.22 57.15 12.77
C ALA A 17 -12.15 56.29 11.87
N ALA A 18 -13.44 56.64 11.79
CA ALA A 18 -14.37 55.99 10.89
C ALA A 18 -14.02 56.19 9.41
N PHE A 19 -13.64 57.45 9.03
CA PHE A 19 -13.24 57.75 7.65
C PHE A 19 -11.98 56.96 7.24
N PHE A 20 -10.95 56.93 8.07
CA PHE A 20 -9.73 56.15 7.78
C PHE A 20 -10.01 54.64 7.77
N GLY A 21 -10.92 54.14 8.61
CA GLY A 21 -11.36 52.76 8.61
C GLY A 21 -12.04 52.36 7.28
N VAL A 22 -12.98 53.18 6.81
CA VAL A 22 -13.68 52.94 5.54
C VAL A 22 -12.72 53.07 4.36
N ALA A 23 -11.82 54.09 4.37
CA ALA A 23 -10.82 54.28 3.32
C ALA A 23 -9.85 53.07 3.24
N ALA A 24 -9.38 52.60 4.38
CA ALA A 24 -8.54 51.39 4.45
C ALA A 24 -9.28 50.12 3.95
N ALA A 25 -10.53 49.92 4.35
CA ALA A 25 -11.36 48.82 3.88
C ALA A 25 -11.58 48.89 2.36
N ALA A 26 -11.91 50.08 1.83
CA ALA A 26 -12.07 50.31 0.38
C ALA A 26 -10.78 50.03 -0.39
N LEU A 27 -9.64 50.47 0.16
CA LEU A 27 -8.32 50.20 -0.44
C LEU A 27 -8.04 48.68 -0.47
N ILE A 28 -8.26 47.98 0.64
CA ILE A 28 -8.05 46.51 0.72
C ILE A 28 -8.95 45.78 -0.28
N VAL A 29 -10.25 46.15 -0.35
CA VAL A 29 -11.18 45.56 -1.31
C VAL A 29 -10.78 45.87 -2.75
N GLY A 30 -10.35 47.13 -3.04
CA GLY A 30 -9.88 47.54 -4.37
C GLY A 30 -8.62 46.79 -4.79
N VAL A 31 -7.64 46.62 -3.88
CA VAL A 31 -6.41 45.87 -4.13
C VAL A 31 -6.75 44.39 -4.31
N ALA A 32 -7.59 43.77 -3.45
CA ALA A 32 -8.03 42.41 -3.59
C ALA A 32 -8.76 42.18 -4.91
N TRP A 33 -9.65 43.07 -5.31
CA TRP A 33 -10.36 43.01 -6.58
C TRP A 33 -9.41 43.14 -7.78
N ALA A 34 -8.49 44.04 -7.74
CA ALA A 34 -7.47 44.23 -8.78
C ALA A 34 -6.54 43.01 -8.90
N LEU A 35 -6.12 42.40 -7.77
CA LEU A 35 -5.27 41.22 -7.76
C LEU A 35 -6.03 39.97 -8.22
N LEU A 36 -7.28 39.77 -7.79
CA LEU A 36 -8.09 38.62 -8.13
C LEU A 36 -8.68 38.66 -9.55
N GLY A 37 -8.89 39.87 -10.07
CA GLY A 37 -9.38 40.13 -11.43
C GLY A 37 -8.28 40.36 -12.48
N SER A 38 -7.03 40.53 -12.06
CA SER A 38 -5.94 40.85 -12.98
C SER A 38 -5.38 39.61 -13.65
N SER A 39 -4.90 39.77 -14.88
CA SER A 39 -4.16 38.72 -15.62
C SER A 39 -2.78 38.40 -15.02
N LEU A 40 -2.42 39.00 -13.89
CA LEU A 40 -1.14 38.76 -13.21
C LEU A 40 -1.14 37.42 -12.43
N LEU A 41 -2.29 37.01 -11.92
CA LEU A 41 -2.43 35.80 -11.08
C LEU A 41 -3.13 34.66 -11.84
N VAL A 42 -2.83 34.49 -13.12
CA VAL A 42 -3.32 33.39 -13.94
C VAL A 42 -2.22 32.35 -14.16
N VAL A 43 -2.61 31.11 -14.39
CA VAL A 43 -1.69 30.03 -14.72
C VAL A 43 -1.02 30.32 -16.05
N ARG A 44 0.29 30.59 -16.02
CA ARG A 44 1.14 30.74 -17.21
C ARG A 44 2.04 29.57 -17.44
N SER A 45 2.42 28.87 -16.37
CA SER A 45 3.29 27.70 -16.47
C SER A 45 2.84 26.56 -15.57
N VAL A 46 3.09 25.33 -16.05
CA VAL A 46 2.90 24.10 -15.27
C VAL A 46 4.24 23.38 -15.24
N ARG A 47 4.77 23.20 -14.05
CA ARG A 47 6.03 22.47 -13.82
C ARG A 47 5.74 21.09 -13.26
N ILE A 48 6.39 20.07 -13.83
CA ILE A 48 6.33 18.71 -13.31
C ILE A 48 7.64 18.42 -12.59
N SER A 49 7.53 17.94 -11.37
CA SER A 49 8.65 17.53 -10.53
C SER A 49 8.44 16.09 -10.06
N GLY A 50 9.53 15.36 -9.76
CA GLY A 50 9.48 13.98 -9.30
C GLY A 50 10.12 13.02 -10.30
N SER A 51 9.48 11.90 -10.59
CA SER A 51 10.08 10.87 -11.43
C SER A 51 10.16 11.27 -12.91
N GLN A 52 11.37 11.22 -13.48
CA GLN A 52 11.61 11.47 -14.89
C GLN A 52 11.13 10.32 -15.80
N ALA A 53 10.81 9.16 -15.23
CA ALA A 53 10.35 8.01 -16.01
C ALA A 53 8.88 8.11 -16.44
N ILE A 54 8.15 9.10 -15.93
CA ILE A 54 6.77 9.35 -16.35
C ILE A 54 6.81 10.42 -17.46
N PRO A 55 6.30 10.13 -18.68
CA PRO A 55 6.28 11.11 -19.76
C PRO A 55 5.49 12.35 -19.36
N ALA A 56 6.15 13.52 -19.37
CA ALA A 56 5.56 14.80 -18.95
C ALA A 56 4.28 15.13 -19.72
N GLY A 57 4.22 14.81 -21.02
CA GLY A 57 3.04 15.02 -21.84
C GLY A 57 1.80 14.28 -21.33
N LYS A 58 1.95 13.04 -20.81
CA LYS A 58 0.82 12.29 -20.22
C LYS A 58 0.31 12.93 -18.94
N VAL A 59 1.23 13.46 -18.11
CA VAL A 59 0.88 14.16 -16.87
C VAL A 59 0.15 15.46 -17.18
N LEU A 60 0.66 16.26 -18.14
CA LEU A 60 0.05 17.51 -18.55
C LEU A 60 -1.35 17.28 -19.15
N ALA A 61 -1.48 16.30 -20.04
CA ALA A 61 -2.77 15.95 -20.62
C ALA A 61 -3.79 15.50 -19.56
N ALA A 62 -3.37 14.68 -18.59
CA ALA A 62 -4.24 14.25 -17.50
C ALA A 62 -4.58 15.37 -16.53
N ALA A 63 -3.65 16.30 -16.29
CA ALA A 63 -3.88 17.46 -15.41
C ALA A 63 -5.00 18.37 -15.95
N ASP A 64 -5.14 18.49 -17.27
CA ASP A 64 -6.15 19.31 -17.96
C ASP A 64 -6.26 20.72 -17.35
N ILE A 65 -5.10 21.39 -17.24
CA ILE A 65 -5.03 22.75 -16.70
C ILE A 65 -5.02 23.74 -17.88
N LYS A 66 -6.06 24.56 -17.95
CA LYS A 66 -6.13 25.63 -18.97
C LYS A 66 -5.25 26.80 -18.57
N LEU A 67 -4.30 27.16 -19.40
CA LEU A 67 -3.53 28.38 -19.24
C LEU A 67 -4.46 29.58 -19.27
N GLY A 68 -4.14 30.63 -18.51
CA GLY A 68 -5.01 31.79 -18.34
C GLY A 68 -6.07 31.64 -17.26
N THR A 69 -6.26 30.45 -16.68
CA THR A 69 -7.17 30.27 -15.55
C THR A 69 -6.63 31.00 -14.32
N PRO A 70 -7.44 31.78 -13.56
CA PRO A 70 -7.00 32.37 -12.31
C PRO A 70 -6.49 31.29 -11.35
N LEU A 71 -5.27 31.47 -10.82
CA LEU A 71 -4.57 30.49 -10.00
C LEU A 71 -5.38 30.11 -8.75
N ILE A 72 -6.13 31.07 -8.19
CA ILE A 72 -6.99 30.85 -7.02
C ILE A 72 -8.13 29.87 -7.31
N ARG A 73 -8.65 29.83 -8.53
CA ARG A 73 -9.78 28.99 -8.94
C ARG A 73 -9.37 27.56 -9.29
N VAL A 74 -8.06 27.30 -9.41
CA VAL A 74 -7.59 25.95 -9.72
C VAL A 74 -7.81 25.05 -8.51
N ASP A 75 -8.63 24.01 -8.66
CA ASP A 75 -8.77 22.94 -7.66
C ASP A 75 -7.60 21.96 -7.80
N THR A 76 -6.60 22.17 -6.94
CA THR A 76 -5.39 21.32 -6.91
C THR A 76 -5.68 19.88 -6.57
N SER A 77 -6.73 19.60 -5.78
CA SER A 77 -7.13 18.25 -5.41
C SER A 77 -7.74 17.51 -6.60
N ALA A 78 -8.60 18.18 -7.38
CA ALA A 78 -9.17 17.60 -8.59
C ALA A 78 -8.09 17.32 -9.64
N VAL A 79 -7.12 18.23 -9.80
CA VAL A 79 -5.98 18.03 -10.70
C VAL A 79 -5.15 16.83 -10.24
N ALA A 80 -4.83 16.72 -8.95
CA ALA A 80 -4.08 15.59 -8.41
C ALA A 80 -4.79 14.26 -8.70
N ARG A 81 -6.10 14.16 -8.43
CA ARG A 81 -6.89 12.95 -8.73
C ARG A 81 -6.88 12.58 -10.21
N ARG A 82 -6.94 13.56 -11.13
CA ARG A 82 -6.84 13.28 -12.58
C ARG A 82 -5.46 12.73 -12.95
N VAL A 83 -4.39 13.33 -12.42
CA VAL A 83 -3.01 12.88 -12.66
C VAL A 83 -2.79 11.48 -12.11
N GLU A 84 -3.39 11.11 -10.97
CA GLU A 84 -3.30 9.77 -10.38
C GLU A 84 -4.02 8.68 -11.18
N GLN A 85 -4.86 9.05 -12.16
CA GLN A 85 -5.46 8.11 -13.11
C GLN A 85 -4.45 7.60 -14.15
N VAL A 86 -3.33 8.30 -14.33
CA VAL A 86 -2.23 7.83 -15.19
C VAL A 86 -1.60 6.59 -14.55
N THR A 87 -1.61 5.46 -15.23
CA THR A 87 -1.18 4.16 -14.69
C THR A 87 0.21 4.19 -14.05
N GLN A 88 1.14 4.95 -14.62
CA GLN A 88 2.51 5.07 -14.12
C GLN A 88 2.63 5.93 -12.84
N VAL A 89 1.59 6.70 -12.49
CA VAL A 89 1.58 7.58 -11.32
C VAL A 89 1.04 6.84 -10.11
N GLN A 90 1.83 6.73 -9.06
CA GLN A 90 1.39 6.17 -7.78
C GLN A 90 0.64 7.21 -6.95
N SER A 91 1.16 8.42 -6.89
CA SER A 91 0.54 9.55 -6.21
C SER A 91 0.97 10.85 -6.87
N ALA A 92 0.10 11.84 -6.81
CA ALA A 92 0.38 13.19 -7.28
C ALA A 92 0.06 14.21 -6.19
N ARG A 93 0.91 15.22 -6.08
CA ARG A 93 0.66 16.41 -5.25
C ARG A 93 0.74 17.63 -6.13
N VAL A 94 -0.27 18.48 -6.06
CA VAL A 94 -0.35 19.72 -6.85
C VAL A 94 -0.31 20.90 -5.90
N THR A 95 0.59 21.85 -6.16
CA THR A 95 0.75 23.05 -5.37
C THR A 95 0.73 24.27 -6.26
N LYS A 96 0.18 25.37 -5.74
CA LYS A 96 0.21 26.68 -6.38
C LYS A 96 1.52 27.38 -6.00
N SER A 97 2.31 27.76 -6.99
CA SER A 97 3.51 28.57 -6.83
C SER A 97 3.22 29.94 -7.41
N TRP A 98 2.92 30.89 -6.54
CA TRP A 98 2.62 32.25 -6.91
C TRP A 98 3.81 32.92 -7.60
N PRO A 99 3.58 33.82 -8.58
CA PRO A 99 2.28 34.41 -8.97
C PRO A 99 1.49 33.61 -10.03
N ASP A 100 2.09 32.69 -10.81
CA ASP A 100 1.55 32.22 -12.08
C ASP A 100 1.83 30.73 -12.40
N THR A 101 2.40 30.00 -11.47
CA THR A 101 2.88 28.62 -11.73
C THR A 101 2.12 27.56 -10.92
N ILE A 102 1.82 26.44 -11.54
CA ILE A 102 1.40 25.23 -10.85
C ILE A 102 2.53 24.20 -10.87
N VAL A 103 2.83 23.62 -9.73
CA VAL A 103 3.83 22.56 -9.59
C VAL A 103 3.13 21.25 -9.29
N ILE A 104 3.35 20.24 -10.15
CA ILE A 104 2.82 18.89 -10.02
C ILE A 104 3.97 17.96 -9.62
N TRP A 105 3.93 17.46 -8.40
CA TRP A 105 4.86 16.47 -7.91
C TRP A 105 4.29 15.07 -8.18
N THR A 106 5.04 14.25 -8.89
CA THR A 106 4.62 12.89 -9.21
C THR A 106 5.55 11.86 -8.59
N LYS A 107 4.97 10.83 -7.99
CA LYS A 107 5.67 9.63 -7.56
C LYS A 107 5.36 8.50 -8.53
N GLN A 108 6.41 7.90 -9.08
CA GLN A 108 6.26 6.78 -10.00
C GLN A 108 5.76 5.53 -9.27
N ARG A 109 4.89 4.80 -9.93
CA ARG A 109 4.45 3.48 -9.51
C ARG A 109 5.50 2.45 -9.91
N THR A 110 5.90 1.60 -8.99
CA THR A 110 6.88 0.54 -9.23
C THR A 110 6.26 -0.83 -9.03
N ALA A 111 6.59 -1.78 -9.91
CA ALA A 111 6.19 -3.16 -9.73
C ALA A 111 6.90 -3.77 -8.51
N VAL A 112 6.17 -4.55 -7.73
CA VAL A 112 6.67 -5.32 -6.60
C VAL A 112 6.43 -6.81 -6.82
N PHE A 113 5.34 -7.14 -7.48
CA PHE A 113 4.94 -8.51 -7.72
C PHE A 113 4.93 -8.87 -9.20
N ALA A 114 5.26 -10.14 -9.47
CA ALA A 114 4.98 -10.81 -10.72
C ALA A 114 3.87 -11.84 -10.49
N VAL A 115 2.72 -11.67 -11.14
CA VAL A 115 1.58 -12.58 -11.05
C VAL A 115 1.60 -13.49 -12.26
N PRO A 116 1.59 -14.83 -12.11
CA PRO A 116 1.52 -15.73 -13.24
C PRO A 116 0.30 -15.45 -14.12
N ALA A 117 0.54 -15.17 -15.39
CA ALA A 117 -0.46 -15.00 -16.42
C ALA A 117 -0.02 -15.81 -17.66
N HIS A 118 -0.94 -16.42 -18.38
CA HIS A 118 -0.56 -17.21 -19.57
C HIS A 118 -0.56 -16.35 -20.84
N PRO A 119 0.53 -16.31 -21.59
CA PRO A 119 1.87 -16.82 -21.32
C PRO A 119 2.72 -15.78 -20.58
N GLY A 120 3.26 -16.07 -19.36
CA GLY A 120 4.20 -15.17 -18.65
C GLY A 120 3.69 -14.59 -17.35
N TYR A 121 3.94 -13.31 -17.09
CA TYR A 121 3.67 -12.66 -15.82
C TYR A 121 3.12 -11.25 -16.01
N ASP A 122 2.06 -10.93 -15.30
CA ASP A 122 1.62 -9.55 -15.10
C ASP A 122 2.46 -8.90 -13.99
N LEU A 123 2.95 -7.71 -14.26
CA LEU A 123 3.74 -6.93 -13.31
C LEU A 123 2.82 -5.98 -12.58
N ILE A 124 2.66 -6.17 -11.27
CA ILE A 124 1.75 -5.36 -10.48
C ILE A 124 2.48 -4.61 -9.36
N ASP A 125 1.90 -3.49 -8.99
CA ASP A 125 2.33 -2.74 -7.83
C ASP A 125 1.75 -3.31 -6.52
N PRO A 126 2.12 -2.77 -5.34
CA PRO A 126 1.59 -3.23 -4.05
C PRO A 126 0.07 -3.06 -3.88
N TYR A 127 -0.56 -2.26 -4.74
CA TYR A 127 -2.00 -1.98 -4.70
C TYR A 127 -2.80 -2.80 -5.72
N GLY A 128 -2.11 -3.70 -6.44
CA GLY A 128 -2.72 -4.57 -7.45
C GLY A 128 -2.96 -3.90 -8.81
N VAL A 129 -2.32 -2.77 -9.08
CA VAL A 129 -2.40 -2.11 -10.39
C VAL A 129 -1.41 -2.76 -11.34
N VAL A 130 -1.90 -3.22 -12.49
CA VAL A 130 -1.06 -3.80 -13.55
C VAL A 130 -0.31 -2.68 -14.26
N LEU A 131 1.02 -2.80 -14.29
CA LEU A 131 1.93 -1.84 -14.91
C LEU A 131 2.43 -2.31 -16.28
N GLY A 132 2.43 -3.61 -16.50
CA GLY A 132 2.91 -4.21 -17.73
C GLY A 132 2.92 -5.73 -17.64
N TRP A 133 3.46 -6.35 -18.70
CA TRP A 133 3.58 -7.79 -18.85
C TRP A 133 5.04 -8.15 -19.18
N SER A 134 5.43 -9.36 -18.81
CA SER A 134 6.75 -9.92 -19.12
C SER A 134 6.64 -11.41 -19.43
N ALA A 135 7.33 -11.88 -20.48
CA ALA A 135 7.37 -13.29 -20.85
C ALA A 135 8.05 -14.16 -19.77
N SER A 136 9.00 -13.58 -19.05
CA SER A 136 9.72 -14.23 -17.96
C SER A 136 9.61 -13.42 -16.68
N ARG A 137 9.83 -14.08 -15.54
CA ARG A 137 9.84 -13.38 -14.23
C ARG A 137 11.03 -12.41 -14.17
N PRO A 138 10.81 -11.10 -14.07
CA PRO A 138 11.89 -10.15 -13.88
C PRO A 138 12.62 -10.35 -12.57
N ALA A 139 13.94 -10.14 -12.58
CA ALA A 139 14.75 -10.19 -11.37
C ALA A 139 14.28 -9.16 -10.34
N GLY A 140 14.31 -9.53 -9.07
CA GLY A 140 13.93 -8.64 -7.97
C GLY A 140 12.44 -8.55 -7.68
N LEU A 141 11.56 -9.07 -8.54
CA LEU A 141 10.13 -9.14 -8.25
C LEU A 141 9.76 -10.43 -7.50
N VAL A 142 8.84 -10.29 -6.57
CA VAL A 142 8.29 -11.39 -5.79
C VAL A 142 7.12 -12.01 -6.55
N VAL A 143 7.08 -13.33 -6.70
CA VAL A 143 5.93 -14.00 -7.34
C VAL A 143 4.76 -14.01 -6.38
N LEU A 144 3.65 -13.40 -6.77
CA LEU A 144 2.41 -13.46 -6.01
C LEU A 144 1.62 -14.70 -6.43
N LYS A 145 1.59 -15.71 -5.54
CA LYS A 145 0.80 -16.93 -5.69
C LYS A 145 -0.52 -16.76 -4.95
N ASN A 146 -1.54 -16.34 -5.65
CA ASN A 146 -2.88 -16.26 -5.07
C ASN A 146 -3.84 -17.04 -5.97
N PRO A 147 -4.52 -18.08 -5.47
CA PRO A 147 -5.52 -18.83 -6.24
C PRO A 147 -6.68 -17.95 -6.73
N ALA A 148 -7.02 -16.88 -6.03
CA ALA A 148 -8.03 -15.90 -6.46
C ALA A 148 -7.50 -14.90 -7.52
N ALA A 149 -6.18 -14.80 -7.72
CA ALA A 149 -5.59 -13.80 -8.62
C ALA A 149 -5.81 -14.11 -10.10
N ALA A 150 -6.07 -15.35 -10.46
CA ALA A 150 -6.25 -15.77 -11.86
C ALA A 150 -7.60 -15.33 -12.47
N ALA A 151 -8.55 -14.88 -11.67
CA ALA A 151 -9.91 -14.60 -12.14
C ALA A 151 -10.48 -13.25 -11.67
N VAL A 152 -9.83 -12.53 -10.75
CA VAL A 152 -10.46 -11.40 -10.07
C VAL A 152 -9.54 -10.19 -10.01
N ARG A 153 -10.11 -9.03 -10.22
CA ARG A 153 -9.54 -7.70 -10.07
C ARG A 153 -8.51 -7.64 -8.96
N LEU A 154 -7.25 -7.59 -9.33
CA LEU A 154 -6.14 -7.47 -8.37
C LEU A 154 -6.16 -6.11 -7.65
N ARG A 155 -6.61 -5.08 -8.36
CA ARG A 155 -6.69 -3.72 -7.84
C ARG A 155 -7.68 -3.62 -6.68
N GLY A 156 -7.18 -3.19 -5.53
CA GLY A 156 -7.98 -3.04 -4.31
C GLY A 156 -8.32 -4.36 -3.60
N ASN A 157 -7.79 -5.49 -4.05
CA ASN A 157 -7.96 -6.77 -3.36
C ASN A 157 -7.25 -6.73 -2.00
N VAL A 158 -7.98 -7.01 -0.92
CA VAL A 158 -7.47 -6.89 0.45
C VAL A 158 -6.26 -7.80 0.73
N SER A 159 -6.23 -9.00 0.11
CA SER A 159 -5.10 -9.92 0.25
C SER A 159 -3.85 -9.41 -0.48
N VAL A 160 -4.02 -8.79 -1.66
CA VAL A 160 -2.94 -8.17 -2.42
C VAL A 160 -2.39 -6.97 -1.67
N LEU A 161 -3.26 -6.11 -1.13
CA LEU A 161 -2.87 -4.96 -0.32
C LEU A 161 -2.07 -5.39 0.92
N ALA A 162 -2.54 -6.43 1.63
CA ALA A 162 -1.84 -6.97 2.78
C ALA A 162 -0.47 -7.55 2.40
N ALA A 163 -0.39 -8.32 1.31
CA ALA A 163 0.88 -8.84 0.79
C ALA A 163 1.84 -7.71 0.41
N GLY A 164 1.33 -6.65 -0.25
CA GLY A 164 2.09 -5.46 -0.60
C GLY A 164 2.67 -4.76 0.63
N THR A 165 1.85 -4.54 1.65
CA THR A 165 2.26 -3.95 2.91
C THR A 165 3.33 -4.79 3.61
N VAL A 166 3.14 -6.12 3.67
CA VAL A 166 4.12 -7.03 4.26
C VAL A 166 5.44 -6.95 3.51
N VAL A 167 5.45 -7.15 2.19
CA VAL A 167 6.71 -7.18 1.41
C VAL A 167 7.46 -5.84 1.45
N GLN A 168 6.74 -4.72 1.44
CA GLN A 168 7.38 -3.39 1.57
C GLN A 168 7.93 -3.15 2.97
N GLY A 169 7.27 -3.67 4.01
CA GLY A 169 7.69 -3.56 5.41
C GLY A 169 8.82 -4.51 5.81
N LEU A 170 9.17 -5.50 4.96
CA LEU A 170 10.27 -6.41 5.27
C LEU A 170 11.62 -5.66 5.27
N PRO A 171 12.52 -5.95 6.22
CA PRO A 171 13.89 -5.44 6.18
C PRO A 171 14.61 -5.95 4.93
N PRO A 172 15.60 -5.20 4.41
CA PRO A 172 16.28 -5.53 3.14
C PRO A 172 16.86 -6.94 3.11
N TRP A 173 17.43 -7.41 4.21
CA TRP A 173 18.04 -8.73 4.33
C TRP A 173 17.02 -9.88 4.15
N LEU A 174 15.78 -9.70 4.64
CA LEU A 174 14.72 -10.69 4.50
C LEU A 174 14.02 -10.57 3.15
N ARG A 175 13.74 -9.34 2.71
CA ARG A 175 13.12 -9.07 1.40
C ARG A 175 13.91 -9.69 0.26
N GLY A 176 15.25 -9.59 0.29
CA GLY A 176 16.12 -10.20 -0.71
C GLY A 176 16.08 -11.72 -0.78
N GLN A 177 15.56 -12.39 0.26
CA GLN A 177 15.39 -13.84 0.31
C GLN A 177 14.00 -14.30 -0.17
N VAL A 178 12.99 -13.41 -0.19
CA VAL A 178 11.62 -13.77 -0.59
C VAL A 178 11.55 -13.97 -2.10
N THR A 179 11.15 -15.17 -2.50
CA THR A 179 10.97 -15.53 -3.92
C THR A 179 9.51 -15.49 -4.33
N ALA A 180 8.60 -15.85 -3.41
CA ALA A 180 7.17 -15.79 -3.66
C ALA A 180 6.39 -15.47 -2.38
N VAL A 181 5.19 -14.97 -2.55
CA VAL A 181 4.21 -14.72 -1.49
C VAL A 181 2.90 -15.40 -1.87
N ARG A 182 2.29 -16.07 -0.91
CA ARG A 182 0.91 -16.55 -1.02
C ARG A 182 0.05 -15.75 -0.06
N ALA A 183 -1.02 -15.17 -0.56
CA ALA A 183 -1.94 -14.35 0.21
C ALA A 183 -3.37 -14.87 0.00
N SER A 184 -3.81 -15.75 0.87
CA SER A 184 -5.18 -16.31 0.84
C SER A 184 -6.18 -15.40 1.55
N GLY A 185 -5.69 -14.48 2.40
CA GLY A 185 -6.45 -13.49 3.14
C GLY A 185 -5.53 -12.44 3.73
N PRO A 186 -6.07 -11.34 4.31
CA PRO A 186 -5.25 -10.25 4.87
C PRO A 186 -4.43 -10.66 6.10
N LEU A 187 -4.82 -11.75 6.78
CA LEU A 187 -4.13 -12.32 7.93
C LEU A 187 -3.44 -13.66 7.61
N GLN A 188 -3.48 -14.09 6.35
CA GLN A 188 -2.93 -15.38 5.89
C GLN A 188 -1.88 -15.15 4.82
N ILE A 189 -0.81 -14.47 5.20
CA ILE A 189 0.34 -14.20 4.33
C ILE A 189 1.43 -15.23 4.62
N ILE A 190 1.84 -15.93 3.58
CA ILE A 190 2.93 -16.91 3.62
C ILE A 190 4.04 -16.45 2.71
N LEU A 191 5.24 -16.32 3.23
CA LEU A 191 6.44 -15.98 2.46
C LEU A 191 7.16 -17.28 2.07
N ILE A 192 7.60 -17.36 0.84
CA ILE A 192 8.44 -18.46 0.35
C ILE A 192 9.83 -17.86 0.09
N LEU A 193 10.80 -18.34 0.82
CA LEU A 193 12.18 -17.89 0.74
C LEU A 193 13.00 -18.71 -0.27
N ARG A 194 14.18 -18.24 -0.58
CA ARG A 194 15.17 -19.00 -1.34
C ARG A 194 15.45 -20.33 -0.65
N GLY A 195 15.66 -21.38 -1.44
CA GLY A 195 15.82 -22.75 -0.91
C GLY A 195 14.53 -23.43 -0.48
N GLY A 196 13.36 -22.84 -0.81
CA GLY A 196 12.04 -23.45 -0.57
C GLY A 196 11.56 -23.38 0.89
N ARG A 197 12.24 -22.61 1.75
CA ARG A 197 11.79 -22.40 3.13
C ARG A 197 10.50 -21.60 3.14
N VAL A 198 9.59 -21.95 4.02
CA VAL A 198 8.24 -21.38 4.11
C VAL A 198 8.09 -20.66 5.44
N VAL A 199 7.56 -19.44 5.40
CA VAL A 199 7.32 -18.62 6.59
C VAL A 199 5.84 -18.24 6.65
N ALA A 200 5.13 -18.71 7.66
CA ALA A 200 3.80 -18.21 8.00
C ALA A 200 3.98 -16.84 8.68
N TRP A 201 3.76 -15.79 7.91
CA TRP A 201 3.92 -14.41 8.40
C TRP A 201 2.66 -13.91 9.11
N GLY A 202 1.49 -14.39 8.70
CA GLY A 202 0.20 -13.92 9.21
C GLY A 202 -0.19 -12.55 8.65
N GLY A 203 -0.62 -11.64 9.51
CA GLY A 203 -1.07 -10.31 9.13
C GLY A 203 0.05 -9.27 9.04
N THR A 204 -0.35 -8.02 8.73
CA THR A 204 0.56 -6.86 8.54
C THR A 204 1.14 -6.30 9.84
N GLY A 205 0.54 -6.63 11.00
CA GLY A 205 0.94 -6.10 12.30
C GLY A 205 2.28 -6.63 12.79
N ARG A 206 2.93 -5.86 13.68
CA ARG A 206 4.16 -6.23 14.40
C ARG A 206 5.32 -6.66 13.49
N ALA A 207 5.45 -6.08 12.30
CA ALA A 207 6.41 -6.49 11.28
C ALA A 207 7.87 -6.46 11.78
N ALA A 208 8.25 -5.47 12.59
CA ALA A 208 9.59 -5.37 13.15
C ALA A 208 9.88 -6.50 14.14
N ALA A 209 8.95 -6.85 15.03
CA ALA A 209 9.10 -7.95 15.99
C ALA A 209 9.21 -9.29 15.25
N LYS A 210 8.33 -9.55 14.28
CA LYS A 210 8.38 -10.76 13.44
C LYS A 210 9.69 -10.88 12.67
N ALA A 211 10.20 -9.77 12.14
CA ALA A 211 11.48 -9.76 11.44
C ALA A 211 12.67 -10.04 12.38
N ALA A 212 12.67 -9.48 13.60
CA ALA A 212 13.69 -9.75 14.59
C ALA A 212 13.70 -11.22 14.99
N GLU A 213 12.53 -11.81 15.19
CA GLU A 213 12.37 -13.21 15.50
C GLU A 213 12.84 -14.11 14.34
N MET A 214 12.46 -13.79 13.11
CA MET A 214 12.94 -14.48 11.92
C MET A 214 14.47 -14.47 11.81
N ALA A 215 15.15 -13.40 12.23
CA ALA A 215 16.60 -13.34 12.21
C ALA A 215 17.25 -14.38 13.13
N LEU A 216 16.60 -14.72 14.25
CA LEU A 216 17.02 -15.77 15.16
C LEU A 216 16.67 -17.17 14.63
N LEU A 217 15.44 -17.34 14.16
CA LEU A 217 14.92 -18.61 13.68
C LEU A 217 15.63 -19.10 12.41
N LEU A 218 16.06 -18.22 11.53
CA LEU A 218 16.78 -18.57 10.31
C LEU A 218 18.16 -19.20 10.58
N ARG A 219 18.69 -19.10 11.81
CA ARG A 219 19.90 -19.82 12.25
C ARG A 219 19.64 -21.31 12.43
N THR A 220 18.35 -21.69 12.63
CA THR A 220 17.94 -23.09 12.63
C THR A 220 17.81 -23.60 11.19
N HIS A 221 17.98 -24.88 10.95
CA HIS A 221 17.88 -25.46 9.60
C HIS A 221 16.48 -25.97 9.31
N ALA A 222 15.44 -25.36 9.90
CA ALA A 222 14.05 -25.70 9.67
C ALA A 222 13.61 -25.34 8.25
N ARG A 223 12.56 -26.01 7.77
CA ARG A 223 11.91 -25.71 6.48
C ARG A 223 10.66 -24.85 6.63
N PHE A 224 10.05 -24.87 7.79
CA PHE A 224 8.87 -24.11 8.11
C PHE A 224 9.11 -23.25 9.37
N TYR A 225 8.68 -22.02 9.31
CA TYR A 225 8.74 -21.05 10.39
C TYR A 225 7.36 -20.41 10.53
N ASP A 226 6.84 -20.35 11.74
CA ASP A 226 5.62 -19.61 12.03
C ASP A 226 5.95 -18.43 12.94
N VAL A 227 5.78 -17.22 12.42
CA VAL A 227 5.95 -15.95 13.13
C VAL A 227 4.66 -15.12 13.07
N SER A 228 3.53 -15.78 12.80
CA SER A 228 2.23 -15.09 12.74
C SER A 228 1.89 -14.44 14.08
N ASP A 229 2.25 -15.08 15.18
CA ASP A 229 2.28 -14.50 16.52
C ASP A 229 3.70 -14.55 17.10
N PRO A 230 4.38 -13.40 17.25
CA PRO A 230 5.75 -13.36 17.77
C PRO A 230 5.91 -13.81 19.22
N GLN A 231 4.83 -14.08 19.95
CA GLN A 231 4.91 -14.62 21.32
C GLN A 231 4.92 -16.15 21.34
N THR A 232 4.57 -16.80 20.25
CA THR A 232 4.41 -18.27 20.13
C THR A 232 5.01 -18.79 18.83
N ALA A 233 6.23 -18.33 18.49
CA ALA A 233 6.90 -18.80 17.29
C ALA A 233 7.22 -20.28 17.32
N VAL A 234 6.94 -20.97 16.23
CA VAL A 234 7.16 -22.41 16.06
C VAL A 234 8.00 -22.68 14.83
N THR A 235 8.90 -23.64 14.95
CA THR A 235 9.67 -24.15 13.81
C THR A 235 9.40 -25.62 13.59
N SER A 236 9.33 -26.07 12.32
CA SER A 236 9.19 -27.48 11.97
C SER A 236 10.08 -27.84 10.79
N THR A 237 10.52 -29.09 10.77
CA THR A 237 11.21 -29.69 9.61
C THR A 237 10.23 -30.06 8.51
N ASP A 238 8.94 -30.24 8.85
CA ASP A 238 7.88 -30.57 7.90
C ASP A 238 7.02 -29.34 7.61
N ILE A 239 6.65 -29.18 6.35
CA ILE A 239 5.76 -28.10 5.92
C ILE A 239 4.32 -28.53 6.16
N PRO A 240 3.55 -27.88 7.06
CA PRO A 240 2.14 -28.23 7.27
C PRO A 240 1.33 -28.12 5.97
N GLY A 241 0.60 -29.13 5.62
CA GLY A 241 -0.23 -29.15 4.41
C GLY A 241 0.47 -29.55 3.10
N SER A 242 1.73 -30.01 3.14
CA SER A 242 2.40 -30.63 1.99
C SER A 242 2.09 -32.13 1.84
N GLY A 243 1.08 -32.62 2.53
CA GLY A 243 0.63 -34.00 2.41
C GLY A 243 0.19 -34.31 0.98
N ILE A 244 1.05 -34.96 0.21
CA ILE A 244 0.68 -35.67 -1.01
C ILE A 244 -0.21 -36.86 -0.54
N PRO A 245 -1.48 -36.94 -0.94
CA PRO A 245 -2.26 -38.14 -0.67
C PRO A 245 -1.68 -39.27 -1.52
N GLY A 246 -0.92 -40.17 -0.92
CA GLY A 246 -0.44 -41.35 -1.63
C GLY A 246 0.96 -41.84 -1.26
N SER A 247 1.30 -41.99 0.01
CA SER A 247 2.37 -42.90 0.42
C SER A 247 2.15 -43.43 1.82
N GLY A 248 1.00 -44.06 1.99
CA GLY A 248 0.77 -44.92 3.13
C GLY A 248 1.57 -46.22 2.96
N ARG A 249 2.75 -46.26 3.56
CA ARG A 249 3.49 -47.52 3.76
C ARG A 249 2.75 -48.30 4.84
N PRO A 250 2.23 -49.52 4.57
CA PRO A 250 1.58 -50.32 5.62
C PRO A 250 2.63 -50.72 6.65
N GLY A 251 2.49 -50.23 7.86
CA GLY A 251 3.28 -50.66 9.01
C GLY A 251 3.04 -52.11 9.31
N ARG A 252 4.08 -52.91 9.21
CA ARG A 252 4.15 -54.32 9.59
C ARG A 252 4.14 -54.41 11.12
N GLY A 253 2.94 -54.56 11.70
CA GLY A 253 2.78 -54.81 13.10
C GLY A 253 2.85 -56.31 13.34
N THR A 254 3.96 -56.82 13.86
CA THR A 254 4.05 -58.14 14.50
C THR A 254 3.52 -58.01 15.92
N GLY A 255 2.35 -58.59 16.16
CA GLY A 255 1.76 -58.73 17.49
C GLY A 255 1.12 -60.09 17.64
N ARG A 256 1.90 -60.96 18.23
CA ARG A 256 1.52 -62.34 18.65
C ARG A 256 0.73 -62.23 19.95
N GLY A 257 -0.49 -62.79 20.00
CA GLY A 257 -1.29 -62.90 21.23
C GLY A 257 -2.31 -63.99 21.09
N GLN A 258 -2.05 -65.14 21.69
CA GLN A 258 -2.93 -66.27 21.91
C GLN A 258 -4.05 -65.86 22.87
N GLY A 259 -5.24 -66.40 22.66
CA GLY A 259 -6.34 -66.33 23.60
C GLY A 259 -7.52 -67.23 23.17
N THR A 260 -7.55 -68.43 23.66
CA THR A 260 -8.62 -69.45 23.61
C THR A 260 -9.90 -68.96 24.26
N GLY A 261 -11.08 -69.35 23.71
CA GLY A 261 -12.36 -69.12 24.37
C GLY A 261 -13.56 -69.67 23.59
N HIS A 262 -13.98 -70.87 23.96
CA HIS A 262 -15.22 -71.61 23.63
C HIS A 262 -16.48 -70.72 23.80
N GLY A 263 -17.52 -71.05 23.01
CA GLY A 263 -18.88 -70.58 23.30
C GLY A 263 -19.87 -70.85 22.16
N THR A 264 -20.43 -71.99 22.17
CA THR A 264 -21.65 -72.51 21.47
C THR A 264 -22.84 -71.58 21.63
N GLY A 265 -23.73 -71.53 20.63
CA GLY A 265 -25.09 -71.02 20.77
C GLY A 265 -25.83 -70.85 19.44
N ALA A 266 -26.64 -71.81 19.13
CA ALA A 266 -27.59 -71.89 18.02
C ALA A 266 -28.80 -70.95 18.20
N GLY A 267 -29.52 -70.65 17.09
CA GLY A 267 -30.91 -70.20 17.15
C GLY A 267 -31.35 -69.32 15.97
N HIS A 268 -31.91 -69.93 15.01
CA HIS A 268 -33.22 -69.80 14.35
C HIS A 268 -33.95 -68.48 14.24
N GLY A 269 -34.52 -68.31 13.05
CA GLY A 269 -35.78 -67.61 12.76
C GLY A 269 -35.67 -66.45 11.82
N ALA A 270 -35.88 -66.47 10.59
CA ALA A 270 -37.11 -66.54 9.75
C ALA A 270 -37.92 -65.24 9.72
N SER A 271 -38.04 -64.69 8.50
CA SER A 271 -39.21 -64.01 7.90
C SER A 271 -39.60 -62.60 8.35
N GLY A 272 -39.79 -61.81 7.33
CA GLY A 272 -40.58 -60.57 7.34
C GLY A 272 -40.09 -59.62 6.30
#